data_29e3f35afbc5c2f954d7e9cb5d08fcc6
#
_entry.id   29e3f35afbc5c2f954d7e9cb5d08fcc6
#
_cell.length_a   1.000
_cell.length_b   1.000
_cell.length_c   1.000
_cell.angle_alpha   90.00
_cell.angle_beta   90.00
_cell.angle_gamma   90.00
#
_symmetry.space_group_name_H-M   'P 1'
#
loop_
_entity.id
_entity.type
_entity.pdbx_description
1 polymer ?
#
loop_
_entity_poly.entity_id
_entity_poly.type
_entity_poly.pdbx_seq_one_letter_code
_entity_poly.pdbx_strand_id
1 'polypeptide(L)'
;MKKLFSVLLVLILAAGFAFAGGGGQSPAAQTAAQAQPYTISIGGSTSVNPLMELLVAEYGKSHGNIKFTISATGSGDGIKGVPAGTCEIGMSSRELTPTEIGTGIDDLVIAIDGIAVVVNPGNPISGLTQAQIKDIYTGAVSRWEQLGAAANGKSGGIAVVSREPGSGTRGAFEELLKFQDQMVKGAIEFDSTGAIKAEVSRNIDAIGYLSLGSLDSTVKGLSVDTITATTANVVAGSYKIARPFILMTKKGAALNPETRAFLDWIMGSAGQTIVKTSWISVK
;
A
#
# COMPACT_ATOMS: atom_id res chain seq x y z
N MET A 1 26.84 -66.40 -17.05
CA MET A 1 27.80 -66.90 -16.03
C MET A 1 27.37 -66.21 -14.72
N LYS A 2 26.51 -66.81 -13.98
CA LYS A 2 26.64 -67.56 -12.72
C LYS A 2 27.52 -66.85 -11.67
N LYS A 3 26.91 -66.41 -10.57
CA LYS A 3 27.15 -66.77 -9.12
C LYS A 3 26.39 -65.70 -8.27
N LEU A 4 25.34 -65.94 -7.60
CA LEU A 4 25.01 -66.68 -6.37
C LEU A 4 26.05 -66.59 -5.25
N PHE A 5 25.58 -66.08 -4.09
CA PHE A 5 25.90 -66.51 -2.68
C PHE A 5 25.53 -65.32 -1.78
N SER A 6 25.00 -65.39 -0.63
CA SER A 6 24.33 -66.39 0.22
C SER A 6 23.87 -65.65 1.48
N VAL A 7 22.77 -66.07 2.01
CA VAL A 7 22.15 -65.76 3.28
C VAL A 7 23.08 -66.04 4.47
N LEU A 8 23.09 -65.15 5.49
CA LEU A 8 23.43 -65.61 6.85
C LEU A 8 22.44 -64.96 7.85
N LEU A 9 21.56 -65.84 8.33
CA LEU A 9 20.64 -65.68 9.44
C LEU A 9 21.40 -65.97 10.71
N VAL A 10 21.47 -65.05 11.68
CA VAL A 10 21.91 -65.41 13.05
C VAL A 10 20.80 -65.01 14.01
N LEU A 11 20.12 -66.07 14.49
CA LEU A 11 19.28 -66.05 15.68
C LEU A 11 20.15 -66.09 16.92
N ILE A 12 19.99 -65.14 17.85
CA ILE A 12 20.41 -65.36 19.27
C ILE A 12 19.21 -65.09 20.18
N LEU A 13 18.88 -66.14 20.90
CA LEU A 13 17.84 -66.21 21.90
C LEU A 13 18.29 -65.60 23.26
N ALA A 14 17.35 -65.00 23.92
CA ALA A 14 17.01 -64.94 25.33
C ALA A 14 18.09 -64.68 26.40
N ALA A 15 17.79 -63.67 27.20
CA ALA A 15 17.65 -63.85 28.66
C ALA A 15 16.98 -62.60 29.26
N GLY A 16 15.86 -62.83 29.94
CA GLY A 16 15.14 -61.79 30.67
C GLY A 16 15.86 -61.41 31.96
N PHE A 17 15.74 -60.17 32.33
CA PHE A 17 15.82 -59.70 33.71
C PHE A 17 14.72 -58.67 33.93
N ALA A 18 13.75 -59.07 34.72
CA ALA A 18 12.77 -58.15 35.29
C ALA A 18 13.44 -57.36 36.40
N PHE A 19 13.43 -56.00 36.24
CA PHE A 19 13.62 -55.09 37.35
C PHE A 19 12.42 -54.15 37.41
N ALA A 20 11.60 -54.35 38.42
CA ALA A 20 10.58 -53.43 38.86
C ALA A 20 11.30 -52.26 39.57
N GLY A 21 11.08 -51.04 39.14
CA GLY A 21 11.62 -49.84 39.77
C GLY A 21 10.89 -48.58 39.26
N GLY A 22 10.03 -48.11 40.11
CA GLY A 22 9.34 -46.83 40.24
C GLY A 22 9.48 -45.70 39.26
N GLY A 23 8.37 -45.22 38.88
CA GLY A 23 7.86 -43.95 38.46
C GLY A 23 8.83 -42.76 38.30
N GLY A 24 8.85 -42.26 37.12
CA GLY A 24 9.35 -40.96 36.76
C GLY A 24 8.95 -40.70 35.34
N GLN A 25 7.68 -40.32 35.11
CA GLN A 25 7.30 -39.70 33.85
C GLN A 25 8.02 -38.36 33.80
N SER A 26 9.12 -38.30 33.08
CA SER A 26 9.65 -37.03 32.60
C SER A 26 8.55 -36.36 31.77
N PRO A 27 8.23 -35.06 31.98
CA PRO A 27 7.34 -34.36 31.10
C PRO A 27 7.97 -34.41 29.70
N ALA A 28 7.28 -35.06 28.78
CA ALA A 28 7.62 -34.97 27.35
C ALA A 28 7.78 -33.50 27.06
N ALA A 29 8.98 -33.07 26.71
CA ALA A 29 9.21 -31.77 26.13
C ALA A 29 8.25 -31.68 24.95
N GLN A 30 7.21 -30.88 25.08
CA GLN A 30 6.37 -30.49 23.97
C GLN A 30 7.33 -29.74 23.01
N THR A 31 7.78 -30.45 22.01
CA THR A 31 8.44 -29.87 20.87
C THR A 31 7.43 -28.86 20.36
N ALA A 32 7.70 -27.56 20.56
CA ALA A 32 6.91 -26.48 19.97
C ALA A 32 6.83 -26.81 18.47
N ALA A 33 5.64 -27.11 17.99
CA ALA A 33 5.43 -27.38 16.57
C ALA A 33 5.97 -26.14 15.84
N GLN A 34 7.05 -26.32 15.09
CA GLN A 34 7.57 -25.25 14.25
C GLN A 34 6.45 -24.85 13.32
N ALA A 35 5.97 -23.60 13.46
CA ALA A 35 4.94 -23.05 12.60
C ALA A 35 5.40 -23.22 11.15
N GLN A 36 4.55 -23.84 10.33
CA GLN A 36 4.87 -24.06 8.91
C GLN A 36 5.07 -22.72 8.20
N PRO A 37 6.07 -22.61 7.32
CA PRO A 37 6.26 -21.40 6.53
C PRO A 37 4.99 -21.06 5.74
N TYR A 38 4.54 -19.83 5.83
CA TYR A 38 3.40 -19.33 5.09
C TYR A 38 3.76 -18.06 4.32
N THR A 39 3.21 -17.89 3.12
CA THR A 39 3.45 -16.69 2.29
C THR A 39 2.14 -15.94 2.11
N ILE A 40 2.08 -14.71 2.58
CA ILE A 40 0.96 -13.78 2.35
C ILE A 40 1.26 -12.99 1.08
N SER A 41 0.38 -13.14 0.07
CA SER A 41 0.46 -12.37 -1.18
C SER A 41 -0.36 -11.09 -1.07
N ILE A 42 0.28 -9.95 -1.37
CA ILE A 42 -0.31 -8.61 -1.27
C ILE A 42 -0.20 -7.95 -2.64
N GLY A 43 -1.31 -7.36 -3.13
CA GLY A 43 -1.31 -6.72 -4.45
C GLY A 43 -2.08 -5.41 -4.48
N GLY A 44 -1.69 -4.47 -5.35
CA GLY A 44 -2.48 -3.28 -5.62
C GLY A 44 -1.75 -1.94 -5.49
N SER A 45 -2.27 -1.01 -4.72
CA SER A 45 -1.90 0.40 -4.69
C SER A 45 -0.42 0.69 -4.46
N THR A 46 0.22 1.40 -5.40
CA THR A 46 1.59 1.92 -5.26
C THR A 46 1.72 3.02 -4.20
N SER A 47 0.60 3.67 -3.82
CA SER A 47 0.60 4.69 -2.76
C SER A 47 0.47 4.09 -1.36
N VAL A 48 -0.17 2.92 -1.22
CA VAL A 48 -0.22 2.16 0.04
C VAL A 48 1.08 1.41 0.27
N ASN A 49 1.79 1.04 -0.80
CA ASN A 49 2.99 0.19 -0.74
C ASN A 49 4.05 0.65 0.27
N PRO A 50 4.44 1.94 0.35
CA PRO A 50 5.44 2.38 1.34
C PRO A 50 5.02 2.10 2.79
N LEU A 51 3.74 2.27 3.12
CA LEU A 51 3.20 1.90 4.44
C LEU A 51 3.24 0.38 4.62
N MET A 52 2.82 -0.38 3.61
CA MET A 52 2.80 -1.83 3.69
C MET A 52 4.21 -2.41 3.88
N GLU A 53 5.22 -1.88 3.20
CA GLU A 53 6.63 -2.28 3.39
C GLU A 53 7.10 -2.09 4.84
N LEU A 54 6.74 -0.97 5.48
CA LEU A 54 7.04 -0.74 6.89
C LEU A 54 6.32 -1.73 7.81
N LEU A 55 5.04 -2.00 7.53
CA LEU A 55 4.22 -2.93 8.33
C LEU A 55 4.75 -4.36 8.23
N VAL A 56 5.06 -4.87 7.03
CA VAL A 56 5.59 -6.23 6.85
C VAL A 56 7.00 -6.38 7.43
N ALA A 57 7.85 -5.34 7.30
CA ALA A 57 9.19 -5.35 7.86
C ALA A 57 9.16 -5.44 9.39
N GLU A 58 8.26 -4.72 10.05
CA GLU A 58 8.14 -4.76 11.51
C GLU A 58 7.51 -6.07 11.99
N TYR A 59 6.40 -6.50 11.37
CA TYR A 59 5.73 -7.75 11.70
C TYR A 59 6.67 -8.97 11.56
N GLY A 60 7.45 -8.99 10.49
CA GLY A 60 8.40 -10.06 10.19
C GLY A 60 9.49 -10.25 11.23
N LYS A 61 9.83 -9.22 12.04
CA LYS A 61 10.85 -9.35 13.10
C LYS A 61 10.47 -10.40 14.16
N SER A 62 9.18 -10.56 14.43
CA SER A 62 8.66 -11.51 15.42
C SER A 62 7.94 -12.73 14.81
N HIS A 63 7.76 -12.75 13.48
CA HIS A 63 7.02 -13.78 12.76
C HIS A 63 7.84 -14.35 11.60
N GLY A 64 9.02 -14.89 11.92
CA GLY A 64 10.00 -15.36 10.92
C GLY A 64 9.54 -16.54 10.04
N ASN A 65 8.44 -17.23 10.41
CA ASN A 65 7.78 -18.24 9.59
C ASN A 65 6.88 -17.63 8.49
N ILE A 66 6.57 -16.32 8.56
CA ILE A 66 5.73 -15.64 7.59
C ILE A 66 6.61 -14.93 6.56
N LYS A 67 6.32 -15.17 5.29
CA LYS A 67 6.90 -14.45 4.15
C LYS A 67 5.84 -13.57 3.51
N PHE A 68 6.27 -12.47 2.93
CA PHE A 68 5.40 -11.55 2.22
C PHE A 68 5.88 -11.39 0.79
N THR A 69 4.94 -11.37 -0.15
CA THR A 69 5.18 -10.95 -1.53
C THR A 69 4.29 -9.75 -1.81
N ILE A 70 4.88 -8.64 -2.27
CA ILE A 70 4.13 -7.42 -2.57
C ILE A 70 4.28 -7.10 -4.06
N SER A 71 3.13 -6.91 -4.72
CA SER A 71 3.04 -6.49 -6.12
C SER A 71 2.27 -5.17 -6.21
N ALA A 72 3.00 -4.05 -6.25
CA ALA A 72 2.42 -2.72 -6.30
C ALA A 72 2.21 -2.28 -7.76
N THR A 73 1.03 -2.54 -8.31
CA THR A 73 0.66 -2.34 -9.73
C THR A 73 -0.53 -1.40 -9.94
N GLY A 74 -1.12 -0.88 -8.87
CA GLY A 74 -2.29 0.00 -8.90
C GLY A 74 -3.48 -0.56 -8.13
N SER A 75 -4.33 0.33 -7.61
CA SER A 75 -5.50 -0.09 -6.79
C SER A 75 -6.46 -0.99 -7.56
N GLY A 76 -6.65 -0.73 -8.85
CA GLY A 76 -7.53 -1.53 -9.71
C GLY A 76 -7.10 -2.99 -9.81
N ASP A 77 -5.79 -3.26 -9.80
CA ASP A 77 -5.27 -4.63 -9.83
C ASP A 77 -5.51 -5.35 -8.50
N GLY A 78 -5.34 -4.66 -7.37
CA GLY A 78 -5.68 -5.21 -6.06
C GLY A 78 -7.17 -5.53 -5.93
N ILE A 79 -8.04 -4.61 -6.40
CA ILE A 79 -9.51 -4.77 -6.38
C ILE A 79 -9.94 -5.97 -7.22
N LYS A 80 -9.35 -6.18 -8.39
CA LYS A 80 -9.63 -7.34 -9.26
C LYS A 80 -8.97 -8.62 -8.75
N GLY A 81 -7.77 -8.48 -8.17
CA GLY A 81 -6.95 -9.60 -7.75
C GLY A 81 -7.52 -10.38 -6.57
N VAL A 82 -8.14 -9.69 -5.62
CA VAL A 82 -8.72 -10.33 -4.42
C VAL A 82 -9.84 -11.32 -4.76
N PRO A 83 -10.90 -10.95 -5.51
CA PRO A 83 -11.94 -11.91 -5.90
C PRO A 83 -11.38 -13.04 -6.78
N ALA A 84 -10.43 -12.73 -7.66
CA ALA A 84 -9.77 -13.68 -8.55
C ALA A 84 -8.79 -14.63 -7.82
N GLY A 85 -8.39 -14.29 -6.57
CA GLY A 85 -7.43 -15.08 -5.80
C GLY A 85 -5.97 -14.93 -6.26
N THR A 86 -5.64 -13.88 -7.01
CA THR A 86 -4.25 -13.60 -7.42
C THR A 86 -3.43 -12.90 -6.32
N CYS A 87 -4.10 -12.29 -5.37
CA CYS A 87 -3.53 -11.87 -4.10
C CYS A 87 -4.50 -12.16 -2.95
N GLU A 88 -3.96 -12.41 -1.78
CA GLU A 88 -4.75 -12.67 -0.57
C GLU A 88 -5.20 -11.37 0.08
N ILE A 89 -4.34 -10.37 0.08
CA ILE A 89 -4.63 -9.01 0.53
C ILE A 89 -4.50 -8.05 -0.66
N GLY A 90 -5.57 -7.32 -0.94
CA GLY A 90 -5.57 -6.22 -1.90
C GLY A 90 -5.26 -4.89 -1.21
N MET A 91 -4.66 -3.95 -1.92
CA MET A 91 -4.42 -2.58 -1.45
C MET A 91 -5.16 -1.59 -2.33
N SER A 92 -5.94 -0.69 -1.74
CA SER A 92 -6.57 0.44 -2.43
C SER A 92 -6.25 1.76 -1.75
N SER A 93 -6.06 2.80 -2.54
CA SER A 93 -5.86 4.18 -2.10
C SER A 93 -7.03 5.09 -2.53
N ARG A 94 -8.21 4.54 -2.57
CA ARG A 94 -9.52 5.19 -2.73
C ARG A 94 -10.62 4.34 -2.14
N GLU A 95 -11.77 4.94 -1.94
CA GLU A 95 -13.00 4.21 -1.66
C GLU A 95 -13.29 3.17 -2.76
N LEU A 96 -13.92 2.07 -2.37
CA LEU A 96 -14.44 1.10 -3.33
C LEU A 96 -15.85 1.51 -3.76
N THR A 97 -16.12 1.36 -5.04
CA THR A 97 -17.47 1.57 -5.55
C THR A 97 -18.42 0.46 -5.08
N PRO A 98 -19.74 0.72 -5.01
CA PRO A 98 -20.71 -0.33 -4.67
C PRO A 98 -20.62 -1.57 -5.57
N THR A 99 -20.28 -1.39 -6.86
CA THR A 99 -20.05 -2.49 -7.79
C THR A 99 -18.84 -3.34 -7.39
N GLU A 100 -17.75 -2.70 -6.99
CA GLU A 100 -16.52 -3.39 -6.54
C GLU A 100 -16.74 -4.16 -5.24
N ILE A 101 -17.43 -3.57 -4.27
CA ILE A 101 -17.84 -4.28 -3.04
C ILE A 101 -18.73 -5.48 -3.40
N GLY A 102 -19.63 -5.32 -4.37
CA GLY A 102 -20.51 -6.38 -4.88
C GLY A 102 -19.77 -7.57 -5.51
N THR A 103 -18.47 -7.43 -5.85
CA THR A 103 -17.67 -8.55 -6.38
C THR A 103 -17.18 -9.53 -5.31
N GLY A 104 -17.56 -9.33 -4.06
CA GLY A 104 -17.18 -10.22 -2.96
C GLY A 104 -15.89 -9.81 -2.25
N ILE A 105 -15.80 -8.52 -1.94
CA ILE A 105 -14.68 -7.93 -1.18
C ILE A 105 -15.18 -7.53 0.22
N ASP A 106 -14.40 -7.88 1.23
CA ASP A 106 -14.42 -7.23 2.55
C ASP A 106 -13.28 -6.22 2.60
N ASP A 107 -13.58 -5.00 3.02
CA ASP A 107 -12.65 -3.88 3.09
C ASP A 107 -12.33 -3.48 4.53
N LEU A 108 -11.09 -3.03 4.75
CA LEU A 108 -10.57 -2.59 6.03
C LEU A 108 -9.78 -1.30 5.85
N VAL A 109 -10.30 -0.18 6.36
CA VAL A 109 -9.57 1.09 6.39
C VAL A 109 -8.45 0.99 7.43
N ILE A 110 -7.20 1.15 7.00
CA ILE A 110 -6.02 1.05 7.87
C ILE A 110 -5.38 2.40 8.19
N ALA A 111 -5.58 3.39 7.34
CA ALA A 111 -5.04 4.75 7.49
C ALA A 111 -5.88 5.75 6.68
N ILE A 112 -5.74 7.04 7.02
CA ILE A 112 -6.13 8.15 6.14
C ILE A 112 -4.86 8.78 5.60
N ASP A 113 -4.87 9.16 4.32
CA ASP A 113 -3.76 9.76 3.61
C ASP A 113 -4.19 11.02 2.86
N GLY A 114 -3.39 12.08 2.96
CA GLY A 114 -3.56 13.27 2.13
C GLY A 114 -3.01 13.04 0.72
N ILE A 115 -3.62 13.66 -0.29
CA ILE A 115 -3.04 13.74 -1.63
C ILE A 115 -2.38 15.12 -1.76
N ALA A 116 -1.05 15.16 -1.79
CA ALA A 116 -0.28 16.37 -2.00
C ALA A 116 -0.18 16.70 -3.50
N VAL A 117 -0.51 17.93 -3.87
CA VAL A 117 -0.19 18.48 -5.20
C VAL A 117 1.25 18.95 -5.15
N VAL A 118 2.05 18.55 -6.14
CA VAL A 118 3.50 18.75 -6.11
C VAL A 118 4.01 19.37 -7.41
N VAL A 119 5.07 20.17 -7.25
CA VAL A 119 5.85 20.73 -8.36
C VAL A 119 7.34 20.53 -8.09
N ASN A 120 8.17 20.82 -9.09
CA ASN A 120 9.62 20.85 -8.91
C ASN A 120 10.01 21.86 -7.82
N PRO A 121 11.02 21.57 -6.95
CA PRO A 121 11.47 22.51 -5.92
C PRO A 121 11.88 23.90 -6.47
N GLY A 122 12.42 23.98 -7.69
CA GLY A 122 12.76 25.22 -8.38
C GLY A 122 11.59 25.98 -9.00
N ASN A 123 10.39 25.40 -9.03
CA ASN A 123 9.19 26.11 -9.51
C ASN A 123 8.77 27.15 -8.46
N PRO A 124 8.55 28.44 -8.82
CA PRO A 124 8.27 29.50 -7.83
C PRO A 124 6.85 29.43 -7.23
N ILE A 125 5.93 28.64 -7.80
CA ILE A 125 4.56 28.50 -7.30
C ILE A 125 4.56 27.90 -5.90
N SER A 126 3.79 28.48 -4.98
CA SER A 126 3.71 28.03 -3.58
C SER A 126 2.33 27.47 -3.20
N GLY A 127 1.29 27.77 -3.96
CA GLY A 127 -0.06 27.29 -3.70
C GLY A 127 -1.02 27.57 -4.84
N LEU A 128 -2.09 26.79 -4.87
CA LEU A 128 -3.18 26.88 -5.84
C LEU A 128 -4.53 26.66 -5.12
N THR A 129 -5.59 27.19 -5.71
CA THR A 129 -6.95 26.81 -5.29
C THR A 129 -7.35 25.46 -5.90
N GLN A 130 -8.33 24.77 -5.31
CA GLN A 130 -8.89 23.56 -5.91
C GLN A 130 -9.43 23.81 -7.31
N ALA A 131 -10.02 24.99 -7.57
CA ALA A 131 -10.49 25.38 -8.90
C ALA A 131 -9.33 25.50 -9.90
N GLN A 132 -8.23 26.16 -9.53
CA GLN A 132 -7.05 26.25 -10.40
C GLN A 132 -6.42 24.90 -10.70
N ILE A 133 -6.36 24.01 -9.70
CA ILE A 133 -5.88 22.64 -9.91
C ILE A 133 -6.79 21.91 -10.91
N LYS A 134 -8.10 21.97 -10.72
CA LYS A 134 -9.06 21.39 -11.66
C LYS A 134 -8.86 21.94 -13.07
N ASP A 135 -8.74 23.28 -13.22
CA ASP A 135 -8.59 23.92 -14.52
C ASP A 135 -7.30 23.47 -15.23
N ILE A 136 -6.22 23.25 -14.48
CA ILE A 136 -4.97 22.69 -15.03
C ILE A 136 -5.21 21.26 -15.51
N TYR A 137 -5.78 20.40 -14.65
CA TYR A 137 -5.93 18.98 -14.95
C TYR A 137 -7.02 18.69 -16.01
N THR A 138 -7.93 19.62 -16.26
CA THR A 138 -8.90 19.54 -17.37
C THR A 138 -8.43 20.25 -18.64
N GLY A 139 -7.30 20.97 -18.58
CA GLY A 139 -6.73 21.68 -19.73
C GLY A 139 -7.30 23.06 -19.99
N ALA A 140 -8.18 23.58 -19.14
CA ALA A 140 -8.68 24.95 -19.21
C ALA A 140 -7.53 25.98 -18.96
N VAL A 141 -6.57 25.61 -18.12
CA VAL A 141 -5.32 26.32 -17.90
C VAL A 141 -4.17 25.44 -18.37
N SER A 142 -3.42 25.89 -19.36
CA SER A 142 -2.30 25.16 -19.97
C SER A 142 -0.94 25.86 -19.84
N ARG A 143 -0.93 27.08 -19.33
CA ARG A 143 0.27 27.90 -19.15
C ARG A 143 0.28 28.53 -17.76
N TRP A 144 1.47 28.59 -17.16
CA TRP A 144 1.64 29.07 -15.78
C TRP A 144 1.19 30.52 -15.60
N GLU A 145 1.45 31.42 -16.56
CA GLU A 145 1.06 32.83 -16.48
C GLU A 145 -0.47 33.06 -16.43
N GLN A 146 -1.27 32.11 -16.89
CA GLN A 146 -2.74 32.16 -16.79
C GLN A 146 -3.26 32.12 -15.34
N LEU A 147 -2.42 31.67 -14.40
CA LEU A 147 -2.75 31.64 -12.99
C LEU A 147 -2.64 33.03 -12.30
N GLY A 148 -2.23 34.04 -13.01
CA GLY A 148 -2.11 35.40 -12.49
C GLY A 148 -1.12 35.48 -11.32
N ALA A 149 -1.54 36.07 -10.20
CA ALA A 149 -0.67 36.21 -9.01
C ALA A 149 -0.16 34.88 -8.46
N ALA A 150 -0.93 33.79 -8.58
CA ALA A 150 -0.51 32.46 -8.13
C ALA A 150 0.66 31.91 -8.93
N ALA A 151 0.91 32.37 -10.16
CA ALA A 151 2.06 32.00 -10.98
C ALA A 151 3.40 32.43 -10.37
N ASN A 152 3.39 33.48 -9.53
CA ASN A 152 4.59 34.06 -8.90
C ASN A 152 5.74 34.28 -9.90
N GLY A 153 5.43 34.88 -11.09
CA GLY A 153 6.36 35.12 -12.17
C GLY A 153 6.70 33.92 -13.06
N LYS A 154 6.21 32.75 -12.77
CA LYS A 154 6.38 31.56 -13.62
C LYS A 154 5.58 31.73 -14.92
N SER A 155 6.22 31.43 -16.05
CA SER A 155 5.60 31.41 -17.38
C SER A 155 5.94 30.11 -18.11
N GLY A 156 5.29 29.90 -19.27
CA GLY A 156 5.50 28.72 -20.10
C GLY A 156 4.39 27.68 -19.95
N GLY A 157 4.50 26.59 -20.71
CA GLY A 157 3.54 25.49 -20.69
C GLY A 157 3.57 24.75 -19.36
N ILE A 158 2.42 24.19 -18.97
CA ILE A 158 2.31 23.31 -17.82
C ILE A 158 2.43 21.87 -18.29
N ALA A 159 3.39 21.12 -17.78
CA ALA A 159 3.48 19.68 -17.97
C ALA A 159 2.60 18.98 -16.93
N VAL A 160 1.39 18.61 -17.32
CA VAL A 160 0.46 17.89 -16.44
C VAL A 160 0.90 16.44 -16.31
N VAL A 161 1.26 16.03 -15.11
CA VAL A 161 1.70 14.68 -14.78
C VAL A 161 0.61 13.97 -13.98
N SER A 162 0.17 12.82 -14.46
CA SER A 162 -0.93 12.05 -13.88
C SER A 162 -0.57 10.58 -13.74
N ARG A 163 -1.45 9.85 -13.08
CA ARG A 163 -1.40 8.41 -12.95
C ARG A 163 -2.27 7.75 -14.03
N GLU A 164 -2.01 6.48 -14.25
CA GLU A 164 -2.82 5.60 -15.09
C GLU A 164 -4.28 5.48 -14.59
N PRO A 165 -5.25 5.11 -15.46
CA PRO A 165 -6.67 5.01 -15.07
C PRO A 165 -6.95 3.99 -13.93
N GLY A 166 -6.10 2.96 -13.77
CA GLY A 166 -6.19 1.98 -12.68
C GLY A 166 -5.74 2.49 -11.31
N SER A 167 -5.18 3.70 -11.24
CA SER A 167 -4.70 4.29 -10.00
C SER A 167 -5.83 4.75 -9.08
N GLY A 168 -5.84 4.22 -7.85
CA GLY A 168 -6.74 4.74 -6.81
C GLY A 168 -6.43 6.19 -6.44
N THR A 169 -5.16 6.62 -6.53
CA THR A 169 -4.80 8.02 -6.27
C THR A 169 -5.39 8.95 -7.31
N ARG A 170 -5.35 8.56 -8.59
CA ARG A 170 -6.02 9.32 -9.66
C ARG A 170 -7.52 9.38 -9.41
N GLY A 171 -8.16 8.23 -9.18
CA GLY A 171 -9.60 8.20 -8.95
C GLY A 171 -10.04 9.10 -7.79
N ALA A 172 -9.35 9.01 -6.63
CA ALA A 172 -9.62 9.88 -5.48
C ALA A 172 -9.36 11.36 -5.78
N PHE A 173 -8.28 11.68 -6.50
CA PHE A 173 -7.93 13.05 -6.87
C PHE A 173 -8.97 13.68 -7.79
N GLU A 174 -9.39 12.95 -8.82
CA GLU A 174 -10.44 13.39 -9.75
C GLU A 174 -11.79 13.56 -9.06
N GLU A 175 -12.16 12.64 -8.15
CA GLU A 175 -13.40 12.68 -7.40
C GLU A 175 -13.44 13.87 -6.44
N LEU A 176 -12.41 14.04 -5.61
CA LEU A 176 -12.34 15.10 -4.60
C LEU A 176 -12.33 16.50 -5.24
N LEU A 177 -11.72 16.64 -6.40
CA LEU A 177 -11.67 17.89 -7.17
C LEU A 177 -12.78 18.02 -8.22
N LYS A 178 -13.69 17.03 -8.31
CA LYS A 178 -14.90 17.02 -9.14
C LYS A 178 -14.61 17.21 -10.64
N PHE A 179 -13.72 16.35 -11.17
CA PHE A 179 -13.43 16.33 -12.62
C PHE A 179 -13.20 14.89 -13.15
N GLN A 180 -13.91 13.90 -12.58
CA GLN A 180 -13.84 12.51 -13.01
C GLN A 180 -14.02 12.41 -14.54
N ASP A 181 -13.17 11.59 -15.16
CA ASP A 181 -13.14 11.33 -16.60
C ASP A 181 -12.90 12.58 -17.49
N GLN A 182 -12.40 13.67 -16.90
CA GLN A 182 -12.15 14.93 -17.61
C GLN A 182 -10.65 15.28 -17.69
N MET A 183 -9.77 14.32 -17.42
CA MET A 183 -8.32 14.52 -17.51
C MET A 183 -7.93 15.02 -18.90
N VAL A 184 -7.10 16.06 -18.96
CA VAL A 184 -6.60 16.61 -20.22
C VAL A 184 -5.85 15.53 -21.04
N LYS A 185 -6.15 15.43 -22.33
CA LYS A 185 -5.60 14.39 -23.23
C LYS A 185 -4.07 14.41 -23.37
N GLY A 186 -3.43 15.52 -23.03
CA GLY A 186 -1.97 15.67 -23.08
C GLY A 186 -1.26 15.39 -21.75
N ALA A 187 -1.96 14.89 -20.73
CA ALA A 187 -1.34 14.52 -19.48
C ALA A 187 -0.31 13.40 -19.68
N ILE A 188 0.85 13.52 -19.03
CA ILE A 188 1.89 12.49 -19.06
C ILE A 188 1.54 11.48 -17.98
N GLU A 189 1.19 10.26 -18.37
CA GLU A 189 0.72 9.23 -17.44
C GLU A 189 1.85 8.29 -17.01
N PHE A 190 1.88 7.97 -15.71
CA PHE A 190 2.80 7.03 -15.10
C PHE A 190 2.04 5.98 -14.26
N ASP A 191 2.64 4.82 -14.11
CA ASP A 191 2.07 3.65 -13.43
C ASP A 191 2.35 3.57 -11.93
N SER A 192 3.14 4.51 -11.37
CA SER A 192 3.51 4.46 -9.96
C SER A 192 3.69 5.83 -9.32
N THR A 193 3.51 5.90 -8.00
CA THR A 193 3.80 7.07 -7.17
C THR A 193 5.26 7.51 -7.32
N GLY A 194 6.19 6.55 -7.38
CA GLY A 194 7.61 6.83 -7.54
C GLY A 194 7.93 7.50 -8.89
N ALA A 195 7.30 7.05 -9.97
CA ALA A 195 7.50 7.62 -11.31
C ALA A 195 6.96 9.06 -11.41
N ILE A 196 5.80 9.37 -10.80
CA ILE A 196 5.30 10.74 -10.67
C ILE A 196 6.33 11.62 -9.96
N LYS A 197 6.83 11.17 -8.80
CA LYS A 197 7.82 11.93 -8.03
C LYS A 197 9.11 12.17 -8.83
N ALA A 198 9.61 11.16 -9.52
CA ALA A 198 10.80 11.26 -10.37
C ALA A 198 10.60 12.26 -11.52
N GLU A 199 9.44 12.24 -12.21
CA GLU A 199 9.16 13.19 -13.28
C GLU A 199 9.10 14.63 -12.76
N VAL A 200 8.33 14.87 -11.71
CA VAL A 200 8.18 16.22 -11.13
C VAL A 200 9.52 16.76 -10.62
N SER A 201 10.37 15.89 -10.04
CA SER A 201 11.67 16.31 -9.50
C SER A 201 12.65 16.81 -10.57
N ARG A 202 12.56 16.33 -11.82
CA ARG A 202 13.46 16.70 -12.93
C ARG A 202 12.88 17.72 -13.89
N ASN A 203 11.57 17.95 -13.86
CA ASN A 203 10.86 18.81 -14.80
C ASN A 203 10.29 20.03 -14.08
N ILE A 204 10.90 21.22 -14.30
CA ILE A 204 10.50 22.48 -13.64
C ILE A 204 9.11 22.94 -14.04
N ASP A 205 8.59 22.46 -15.16
CA ASP A 205 7.26 22.80 -15.68
C ASP A 205 6.18 21.81 -15.26
N ALA A 206 6.57 20.74 -14.56
CA ALA A 206 5.65 19.69 -14.16
C ALA A 206 4.82 20.07 -12.92
N ILE A 207 3.55 19.68 -12.97
CA ILE A 207 2.66 19.55 -11.82
C ILE A 207 2.17 18.11 -11.72
N GLY A 208 2.24 17.54 -10.54
CA GLY A 208 1.79 16.17 -10.24
C GLY A 208 1.07 16.08 -8.91
N TYR A 209 0.66 14.89 -8.56
CA TYR A 209 0.07 14.60 -7.25
C TYR A 209 0.52 13.23 -6.75
N LEU A 210 0.65 13.10 -5.44
CA LEU A 210 1.09 11.86 -4.78
C LEU A 210 0.58 11.78 -3.34
N SER A 211 0.72 10.61 -2.73
CA SER A 211 0.46 10.40 -1.31
C SER A 211 1.32 11.33 -0.44
N LEU A 212 0.70 11.99 0.54
CA LEU A 212 1.40 12.85 1.49
C LEU A 212 2.51 12.08 2.23
N GLY A 213 2.28 10.80 2.56
CA GLY A 213 3.29 9.94 3.17
C GLY A 213 4.49 9.64 2.27
N SER A 214 4.42 9.96 0.98
CA SER A 214 5.52 9.82 0.01
C SER A 214 6.22 11.15 -0.31
N LEU A 215 5.75 12.25 0.29
CA LEU A 215 6.33 13.59 0.08
C LEU A 215 7.70 13.70 0.76
N ASP A 216 8.70 14.15 0.01
CA ASP A 216 10.04 14.44 0.52
C ASP A 216 10.64 15.68 -0.16
N SER A 217 11.90 16.00 0.13
CA SER A 217 12.59 17.18 -0.39
C SER A 217 12.87 17.16 -1.90
N THR A 218 12.64 16.05 -2.60
CA THR A 218 12.85 15.95 -4.05
C THR A 218 11.76 16.65 -4.85
N VAL A 219 10.60 16.89 -4.26
CA VAL A 219 9.49 17.63 -4.82
C VAL A 219 8.94 18.64 -3.81
N LYS A 220 8.31 19.69 -4.28
CA LYS A 220 7.69 20.72 -3.44
C LYS A 220 6.18 20.54 -3.39
N GLY A 221 5.62 20.29 -2.19
CA GLY A 221 4.18 20.31 -1.96
C GLY A 221 3.61 21.73 -2.03
N LEU A 222 2.51 21.89 -2.76
CA LEU A 222 1.77 23.14 -2.83
C LEU A 222 0.74 23.22 -1.70
N SER A 223 0.47 24.43 -1.21
CA SER A 223 -0.75 24.67 -0.45
C SER A 223 -1.98 24.61 -1.37
N VAL A 224 -3.08 24.08 -0.87
CA VAL A 224 -4.37 24.05 -1.57
C VAL A 224 -5.36 24.90 -0.79
N ASP A 225 -5.98 25.90 -1.44
CA ASP A 225 -6.84 26.90 -0.78
C ASP A 225 -6.15 27.51 0.45
N THR A 226 -4.85 27.84 0.32
CA THR A 226 -3.95 28.36 1.38
C THR A 226 -3.57 27.37 2.47
N ILE A 227 -4.07 26.14 2.46
CA ILE A 227 -3.79 25.12 3.47
C ILE A 227 -2.65 24.20 2.99
N THR A 228 -1.60 24.10 3.78
CA THR A 228 -0.46 23.20 3.50
C THR A 228 -0.87 21.74 3.68
N ALA A 229 -0.42 20.88 2.75
CA ALA A 229 -0.60 19.43 2.85
C ALA A 229 0.27 18.88 3.99
N THR A 230 -0.33 18.70 5.16
CA THR A 230 0.30 18.08 6.34
C THR A 230 -0.66 17.10 7.00
N THR A 231 -0.14 16.09 7.70
CA THR A 231 -0.96 15.17 8.49
C THR A 231 -1.84 15.92 9.49
N ALA A 232 -1.30 16.94 10.15
CA ALA A 232 -2.06 17.77 11.11
C ALA A 232 -3.25 18.46 10.45
N ASN A 233 -3.09 19.04 9.27
CA ASN A 233 -4.16 19.73 8.54
C ASN A 233 -5.21 18.75 7.97
N VAL A 234 -4.81 17.51 7.62
CA VAL A 234 -5.75 16.45 7.26
C VAL A 234 -6.57 16.02 8.48
N VAL A 235 -5.93 15.78 9.63
CA VAL A 235 -6.63 15.43 10.89
C VAL A 235 -7.60 16.53 11.31
N ALA A 236 -7.19 17.79 11.21
CA ALA A 236 -8.05 18.95 11.50
C ALA A 236 -9.19 19.14 10.49
N GLY A 237 -9.21 18.39 9.39
CA GLY A 237 -10.16 18.53 8.30
C GLY A 237 -10.05 19.85 7.54
N SER A 238 -8.97 20.62 7.71
CA SER A 238 -8.70 21.84 6.95
C SER A 238 -8.15 21.53 5.56
N TYR A 239 -7.28 20.53 5.42
CA TYR A 239 -6.84 20.04 4.11
C TYR A 239 -7.84 19.00 3.57
N LYS A 240 -8.52 19.33 2.47
CA LYS A 240 -9.69 18.58 2.00
C LYS A 240 -9.36 17.43 1.04
N ILE A 241 -8.16 17.39 0.46
CA ILE A 241 -7.77 16.34 -0.48
C ILE A 241 -7.18 15.16 0.30
N ALA A 242 -8.05 14.37 0.91
CA ALA A 242 -7.69 13.21 1.72
C ALA A 242 -8.60 12.01 1.41
N ARG A 243 -8.09 10.81 1.63
CA ARG A 243 -8.74 9.56 1.24
C ARG A 243 -8.31 8.42 2.16
N PRO A 244 -9.06 7.31 2.24
CA PRO A 244 -8.64 6.14 2.96
C PRO A 244 -7.54 5.35 2.23
N PHE A 245 -6.70 4.68 3.01
CA PHE A 245 -5.94 3.52 2.59
C PHE A 245 -6.68 2.28 3.07
N ILE A 246 -6.99 1.39 2.15
CA ILE A 246 -7.86 0.25 2.37
C ILE A 246 -7.11 -1.03 2.05
N LEU A 247 -7.18 -2.00 2.95
CA LEU A 247 -6.85 -3.39 2.66
C LEU A 247 -8.14 -4.15 2.34
N MET A 248 -8.02 -5.10 1.45
CA MET A 248 -9.14 -5.87 0.96
C MET A 248 -8.85 -7.36 1.08
N THR A 249 -9.87 -8.13 1.43
CA THR A 249 -9.83 -9.59 1.44
C THR A 249 -11.07 -10.16 0.77
N LYS A 250 -11.02 -11.43 0.38
CA LYS A 250 -12.16 -12.09 -0.26
C LYS A 250 -13.25 -12.34 0.75
N LYS A 251 -14.44 -11.79 0.50
CA LYS A 251 -15.62 -11.90 1.34
C LYS A 251 -16.09 -13.35 1.45
N GLY A 252 -16.41 -13.75 2.68
CA GLY A 252 -16.93 -15.09 2.96
C GLY A 252 -15.90 -16.21 2.82
N ALA A 253 -14.66 -15.92 2.43
CA ALA A 253 -13.59 -16.91 2.49
C ALA A 253 -13.02 -16.99 3.91
N ALA A 254 -12.72 -18.20 4.38
CA ALA A 254 -11.95 -18.37 5.59
C ALA A 254 -10.53 -17.88 5.33
N LEU A 255 -10.16 -16.73 5.91
CA LEU A 255 -8.78 -16.26 5.85
C LEU A 255 -7.87 -17.25 6.59
N ASN A 256 -6.68 -17.44 6.05
CA ASN A 256 -5.64 -18.15 6.78
C ASN A 256 -5.41 -17.46 8.14
N PRO A 257 -5.24 -18.22 9.24
CA PRO A 257 -5.01 -17.65 10.58
C PRO A 257 -3.86 -16.64 10.62
N GLU A 258 -2.79 -16.86 9.86
CA GLU A 258 -1.62 -15.95 9.79
C GLU A 258 -1.98 -14.62 9.11
N THR A 259 -2.77 -14.67 8.04
CA THR A 259 -3.26 -13.46 7.37
C THR A 259 -4.18 -12.66 8.27
N ARG A 260 -5.08 -13.32 8.99
CA ARG A 260 -5.94 -12.68 9.98
C ARG A 260 -5.13 -12.03 11.10
N ALA A 261 -4.17 -12.78 11.66
CA ALA A 261 -3.30 -12.25 12.71
C ALA A 261 -2.51 -11.01 12.25
N PHE A 262 -2.03 -10.99 11.00
CA PHE A 262 -1.36 -9.81 10.43
C PHE A 262 -2.31 -8.61 10.29
N LEU A 263 -3.53 -8.80 9.79
CA LEU A 263 -4.53 -7.73 9.70
C LEU A 263 -4.93 -7.19 11.08
N ASP A 264 -5.14 -8.08 12.05
CA ASP A 264 -5.47 -7.70 13.42
C ASP A 264 -4.30 -6.94 14.07
N TRP A 265 -3.06 -7.34 13.81
CA TRP A 265 -1.86 -6.64 14.27
C TRP A 265 -1.73 -5.25 13.64
N ILE A 266 -2.01 -5.09 12.33
CA ILE A 266 -2.04 -3.77 11.67
C ILE A 266 -3.02 -2.85 12.40
N MET A 267 -4.19 -3.35 12.77
CA MET A 267 -5.23 -2.60 13.48
C MET A 267 -4.96 -2.47 14.98
N GLY A 268 -3.99 -3.16 15.51
CA GLY A 268 -3.52 -3.02 16.89
C GLY A 268 -2.62 -1.82 17.11
N SER A 269 -2.22 -1.58 18.38
CA SER A 269 -1.38 -0.44 18.75
C SER A 269 -0.03 -0.41 18.02
N ALA A 270 0.60 -1.58 17.81
CA ALA A 270 1.88 -1.68 17.15
C ALA A 270 1.81 -1.23 15.67
N GLY A 271 0.87 -1.79 14.90
CA GLY A 271 0.66 -1.40 13.50
C GLY A 271 0.25 0.07 13.37
N GLN A 272 -0.67 0.54 14.20
CA GLN A 272 -1.12 1.93 14.16
C GLN A 272 -0.04 2.93 14.64
N THR A 273 0.94 2.52 15.42
CA THR A 273 2.13 3.33 15.71
C THR A 273 2.96 3.57 14.45
N ILE A 274 3.12 2.56 13.60
CA ILE A 274 3.80 2.71 12.31
C ILE A 274 3.00 3.64 11.38
N VAL A 275 1.68 3.47 11.31
CA VAL A 275 0.82 4.38 10.53
C VAL A 275 1.06 5.83 10.92
N LYS A 276 1.15 6.16 12.21
CA LYS A 276 1.36 7.53 12.71
C LYS A 276 2.70 8.15 12.32
N THR A 277 3.64 7.41 11.76
CA THR A 277 4.95 7.98 11.36
C THR A 277 4.83 8.93 10.17
N SER A 278 3.92 8.67 9.23
CA SER A 278 3.76 9.47 8.00
C SER A 278 2.32 9.55 7.48
N TRP A 279 1.39 8.83 8.10
CA TRP A 279 -0.03 8.80 7.75
C TRP A 279 -0.90 9.08 8.98
N ILE A 280 -2.21 9.12 8.79
CA ILE A 280 -3.17 9.36 9.84
C ILE A 280 -3.78 8.03 10.31
N SER A 281 -3.56 7.72 11.57
CA SER A 281 -4.13 6.53 12.22
C SER A 281 -5.65 6.62 12.27
N VAL A 282 -6.29 5.47 12.16
CA VAL A 282 -7.75 5.31 12.31
C VAL A 282 -8.16 4.83 13.71
N LYS A 283 -7.18 4.79 14.63
CA LYS A 283 -7.37 4.45 16.06
C LYS A 283 -6.59 5.37 16.98
#